data_3e6346356a460445460bf7a9ce3d0fac
#
_entry.id   3e6346356a460445460bf7a9ce3d0fac
#
_cell.length_a   1.000
_cell.length_b   1.000
_cell.length_c   1.000
_cell.angle_alpha   90.00
_cell.angle_beta   90.00
_cell.angle_gamma   90.00
#
_symmetry.space_group_name_H-M   'P 1'
#
loop_
_entity.id
_entity.type
_entity.pdbx_description
1 polymer ?
#
loop_
_entity_poly.entity_id
_entity_poly.type
_entity_poly.pdbx_seq_one_letter_code
_entity_poly.pdbx_strand_id
1 'polypeptide(L)'
;AKALKGINVKYLADDGAVVYINGVEVDRTRMGAGTVTYATRADAAPNFAAASASPSEVFVPASALKTGDNVIAVETHVNYMRTATVSMQASIFRVEGTPDDNSSVPADRNTDPTDATQPINAASVKSGTVIQTGDEWNYWTSTDSPASDWATTGSLQSWNRGSGPIGW
;
A
#
# COMPACT_ATOMS: atom_id res chain seq x y z
N ALA A 1 0.06 9.32 -27.12
CA ALA A 1 0.26 9.27 -25.67
C ALA A 1 0.34 7.80 -25.27
N LYS A 2 1.25 7.45 -24.35
CA LYS A 2 1.33 6.09 -23.81
C LYS A 2 0.11 5.80 -22.95
N ALA A 3 -0.45 4.60 -23.08
CA ALA A 3 -1.59 4.19 -22.26
C ALA A 3 -1.14 3.90 -20.82
N LEU A 4 -1.98 4.21 -19.84
CA LEU A 4 -1.78 3.80 -18.46
C LEU A 4 -2.01 2.30 -18.37
N LYS A 5 -0.99 1.54 -17.97
CA LYS A 5 -1.11 0.09 -17.68
C LYS A 5 -1.61 -0.15 -16.25
N GLY A 6 -1.24 0.71 -15.33
CA GLY A 6 -1.59 0.61 -13.92
C GLY A 6 -0.73 1.51 -13.05
N ILE A 7 -0.69 1.18 -11.78
CA ILE A 7 0.15 1.83 -10.77
C ILE A 7 0.94 0.78 -9.99
N ASN A 8 2.15 1.12 -9.60
CA ASN A 8 2.88 0.39 -8.57
C ASN A 8 2.72 1.11 -7.23
N VAL A 9 2.24 0.38 -6.24
CA VAL A 9 2.16 0.83 -4.85
C VAL A 9 3.32 0.21 -4.09
N LYS A 10 4.26 1.04 -3.68
CA LYS A 10 5.37 0.64 -2.81
C LYS A 10 5.11 1.16 -1.42
N TYR A 11 5.12 0.28 -0.43
CA TYR A 11 4.80 0.67 0.94
C TYR A 11 5.67 -0.06 1.97
N LEU A 12 5.78 0.58 3.11
CA LEU A 12 6.46 0.08 4.27
C LEU A 12 5.49 0.17 5.43
N ALA A 13 5.40 -0.89 6.19
CA ALA A 13 4.66 -0.91 7.45
C ALA A 13 5.53 -1.55 8.55
N ASP A 14 5.39 -1.03 9.71
CA ASP A 14 5.94 -1.50 10.96
C ASP A 14 4.73 -1.57 11.94
N ASP A 15 4.06 -2.70 12.17
CA ASP A 15 4.35 -4.09 11.88
C ASP A 15 3.72 -4.62 10.57
N GLY A 16 2.41 -4.88 10.55
CA GLY A 16 1.66 -5.38 9.40
C GLY A 16 0.81 -4.30 8.74
N ALA A 17 0.41 -4.53 7.49
CA ALA A 17 -0.52 -3.66 6.79
C ALA A 17 -1.37 -4.40 5.77
N VAL A 18 -2.52 -3.80 5.44
CA VAL A 18 -3.38 -4.16 4.31
C VAL A 18 -3.62 -2.92 3.47
N VAL A 19 -3.47 -3.05 2.17
CA VAL A 19 -3.61 -1.97 1.19
C VAL A 19 -4.87 -2.18 0.36
N TYR A 20 -5.65 -1.12 0.22
CA TYR A 20 -6.90 -1.12 -0.54
C TYR A 20 -6.86 -0.05 -1.63
N ILE A 21 -7.43 -0.37 -2.78
CA ILE A 21 -7.77 0.57 -3.85
C ILE A 21 -9.28 0.55 -4.05
N ASN A 22 -9.91 1.70 -3.86
CA ASN A 22 -11.37 1.84 -3.99
C ASN A 22 -12.17 0.84 -3.13
N GLY A 23 -11.65 0.48 -1.96
CA GLY A 23 -12.27 -0.48 -1.05
C GLY A 23 -11.99 -1.95 -1.35
N VAL A 24 -11.25 -2.25 -2.40
CA VAL A 24 -10.82 -3.62 -2.74
C VAL A 24 -9.39 -3.82 -2.25
N GLU A 25 -9.17 -4.85 -1.45
CA GLU A 25 -7.83 -5.24 -1.03
C GLU A 25 -6.99 -5.64 -2.24
N VAL A 26 -5.79 -5.06 -2.33
CA VAL A 26 -4.85 -5.33 -3.42
C VAL A 26 -3.57 -6.00 -2.94
N ASP A 27 -3.23 -5.81 -1.66
CA ASP A 27 -2.06 -6.44 -1.06
C ASP A 27 -2.12 -6.41 0.47
N ARG A 28 -1.37 -7.31 1.11
CA ARG A 28 -1.13 -7.29 2.55
C ARG A 28 0.29 -7.77 2.88
N THR A 29 0.86 -7.23 3.91
CA THR A 29 2.19 -7.63 4.39
C THR A 29 2.11 -7.98 5.87
N ARG A 30 2.68 -9.12 6.25
CA ARG A 30 2.70 -9.66 7.62
C ARG A 30 1.32 -9.73 8.27
N MET A 31 0.32 -10.09 7.45
CA MET A 31 -1.05 -10.30 7.88
C MET A 31 -1.49 -11.70 7.43
N GLY A 32 -2.01 -12.49 8.34
CA GLY A 32 -2.53 -13.82 8.05
C GLY A 32 -3.66 -13.84 7.02
N ALA A 33 -3.91 -15.01 6.47
CA ALA A 33 -5.04 -15.22 5.56
C ALA A 33 -6.38 -15.04 6.30
N GLY A 34 -7.43 -14.66 5.55
CA GLY A 34 -8.78 -14.52 6.05
C GLY A 34 -9.21 -13.07 6.27
N THR A 35 -10.34 -12.91 6.94
CA THR A 35 -10.93 -11.60 7.19
C THR A 35 -10.10 -10.81 8.19
N VAL A 36 -9.69 -9.61 7.79
CA VAL A 36 -9.04 -8.65 8.68
C VAL A 36 -10.11 -7.84 9.41
N THR A 37 -9.91 -7.66 10.70
CA THR A 37 -10.77 -6.85 11.56
C THR A 37 -9.89 -5.92 12.38
N TYR A 38 -10.48 -4.93 12.99
CA TYR A 38 -9.78 -4.01 13.91
C TYR A 38 -8.93 -4.73 14.98
N ALA A 39 -9.36 -5.91 15.43
CA ALA A 39 -8.65 -6.70 16.44
C ALA A 39 -7.59 -7.66 15.87
N THR A 40 -7.50 -7.77 14.54
CA THR A 40 -6.51 -8.64 13.88
C THR A 40 -5.11 -8.13 14.18
N ARG A 41 -4.19 -9.05 14.44
CA ARG A 41 -2.80 -8.71 14.71
C ARG A 41 -1.90 -9.08 13.55
N ALA A 42 -0.81 -8.33 13.42
CA ALA A 42 0.25 -8.69 12.49
C ALA A 42 0.97 -9.97 12.93
N ASP A 43 1.42 -10.76 11.96
CA ASP A 43 2.11 -12.03 12.18
C ASP A 43 3.57 -11.84 12.61
N ALA A 44 4.15 -10.67 12.35
CA ALA A 44 5.53 -10.33 12.70
C ALA A 44 5.67 -8.83 12.98
N ALA A 45 6.71 -8.49 13.73
CA ALA A 45 7.07 -7.14 14.14
C ALA A 45 8.52 -6.83 13.74
N PRO A 46 8.81 -6.54 12.47
CA PRO A 46 10.12 -6.03 12.09
C PRO A 46 10.30 -4.65 12.72
N ASN A 47 11.52 -4.29 13.08
CA ASN A 47 11.80 -2.89 13.37
C ASN A 47 11.80 -2.05 12.07
N PHE A 48 11.69 -0.74 12.20
CA PHE A 48 11.67 0.18 11.07
C PHE A 48 12.82 -0.03 10.08
N ALA A 49 14.03 -0.31 10.56
CA ALA A 49 15.19 -0.52 9.70
C ALA A 49 15.03 -1.79 8.84
N ALA A 50 14.52 -2.88 9.43
CA ALA A 50 14.27 -4.14 8.70
C ALA A 50 13.10 -3.97 7.70
N ALA A 51 12.03 -3.29 8.09
CA ALA A 51 10.93 -2.99 7.20
C ALA A 51 11.37 -2.10 6.03
N SER A 52 12.22 -1.09 6.28
CA SER A 52 12.77 -0.19 5.25
C SER A 52 13.70 -0.90 4.28
N ALA A 53 14.43 -1.91 4.74
CA ALA A 53 15.33 -2.69 3.89
C ALA A 53 14.58 -3.58 2.89
N SER A 54 13.30 -3.93 3.20
CA SER A 54 12.48 -4.80 2.36
C SER A 54 11.04 -4.29 2.31
N PRO A 55 10.79 -3.14 1.64
CA PRO A 55 9.45 -2.63 1.45
C PRO A 55 8.61 -3.56 0.57
N SER A 56 7.32 -3.63 0.84
CA SER A 56 6.37 -4.34 -0.01
C SER A 56 6.06 -3.52 -1.27
N GLU A 57 5.75 -4.20 -2.36
CA GLU A 57 5.37 -3.57 -3.61
C GLU A 57 4.32 -4.42 -4.34
N VAL A 58 3.27 -3.77 -4.84
CA VAL A 58 2.21 -4.42 -5.60
C VAL A 58 1.90 -3.62 -6.86
N PHE A 59 1.70 -4.32 -7.98
CA PHE A 59 1.18 -3.75 -9.21
C PHE A 59 -0.36 -3.84 -9.23
N VAL A 60 -1.00 -2.70 -9.41
CA VAL A 60 -2.46 -2.58 -9.55
C VAL A 60 -2.76 -2.23 -11.01
N PRO A 61 -3.42 -3.10 -11.78
CA PRO A 61 -3.69 -2.86 -13.19
C PRO A 61 -4.68 -1.70 -13.38
N ALA A 62 -4.60 -1.03 -14.53
CA ALA A 62 -5.48 0.09 -14.85
C ALA A 62 -6.98 -0.28 -14.81
N SER A 63 -7.31 -1.54 -15.03
CA SER A 63 -8.69 -2.06 -14.93
C SER A 63 -9.27 -2.02 -13.52
N ALA A 64 -8.44 -1.95 -12.48
CA ALA A 64 -8.86 -1.80 -11.09
C ALA A 64 -9.03 -0.32 -10.69
N LEU A 65 -8.63 0.61 -11.55
CA LEU A 65 -8.74 2.04 -11.32
C LEU A 65 -10.01 2.60 -11.95
N LYS A 66 -10.56 3.63 -11.34
CA LYS A 66 -11.70 4.40 -11.87
C LYS A 66 -11.19 5.58 -12.69
N THR A 67 -12.00 6.02 -13.64
CA THR A 67 -11.81 7.34 -14.26
C THR A 67 -12.10 8.42 -13.23
N GLY A 68 -11.21 9.39 -13.09
CA GLY A 68 -11.30 10.43 -12.04
C GLY A 68 -10.63 9.98 -10.74
N ASP A 69 -11.25 10.31 -9.61
CA ASP A 69 -10.66 10.09 -8.29
C ASP A 69 -10.65 8.62 -7.89
N ASN A 70 -9.54 8.20 -7.32
CA ASN A 70 -9.35 6.88 -6.73
C ASN A 70 -8.97 7.04 -5.26
N VAL A 71 -9.54 6.18 -4.43
CA VAL A 71 -9.20 6.12 -2.99
C VAL A 71 -8.14 5.07 -2.78
N ILE A 72 -7.06 5.46 -2.16
CA ILE A 72 -6.02 4.56 -1.68
C ILE A 72 -6.08 4.59 -0.17
N ALA A 73 -6.26 3.42 0.42
CA ALA A 73 -6.40 3.29 1.85
C ALA A 73 -5.45 2.20 2.38
N VAL A 74 -4.90 2.42 3.55
CA VAL A 74 -3.99 1.48 4.22
C VAL A 74 -4.43 1.37 5.68
N GLU A 75 -4.62 0.15 6.16
CA GLU A 75 -4.71 -0.11 7.59
C GLU A 75 -3.42 -0.76 8.09
N THR A 76 -2.97 -0.35 9.26
CA THR A 76 -1.77 -0.88 9.91
C THR A 76 -2.16 -1.63 11.17
N HIS A 77 -1.52 -2.75 11.40
CA HIS A 77 -1.79 -3.64 12.51
C HIS A 77 -0.53 -3.91 13.32
N VAL A 78 -0.66 -3.79 14.63
CA VAL A 78 0.42 -4.16 15.55
C VAL A 78 0.48 -5.68 15.72
N ASN A 79 1.68 -6.22 15.85
CA ASN A 79 1.88 -7.62 16.24
C ASN A 79 1.55 -7.84 17.73
N TYR A 80 1.78 -6.81 18.56
CA TYR A 80 1.62 -6.91 20.01
C TYR A 80 1.01 -5.64 20.61
N MET A 81 0.13 -5.78 21.62
CA MET A 81 -0.61 -4.65 22.23
C MET A 81 0.26 -3.56 22.88
N ARG A 82 1.53 -3.81 23.09
CA ARG A 82 2.48 -2.87 23.69
C ARG A 82 3.61 -2.53 22.74
N THR A 83 3.39 -2.67 21.44
CA THR A 83 4.33 -2.20 20.42
C THR A 83 4.57 -0.71 20.65
N ALA A 84 5.84 -0.33 20.77
CA ALA A 84 6.23 1.04 21.09
C ALA A 84 6.05 1.98 19.90
N THR A 85 6.04 1.45 18.70
CA THR A 85 5.95 2.23 17.45
C THR A 85 5.08 1.52 16.43
N VAL A 86 4.29 2.28 15.71
CA VAL A 86 3.57 1.85 14.51
C VAL A 86 3.83 2.89 13.45
N SER A 87 4.29 2.49 12.29
CA SER A 87 4.54 3.44 11.21
C SER A 87 4.14 2.89 9.85
N MET A 88 3.72 3.77 8.97
CA MET A 88 3.38 3.48 7.59
C MET A 88 3.95 4.56 6.68
N GLN A 89 4.47 4.13 5.56
CA GLN A 89 4.92 4.99 4.49
C GLN A 89 4.54 4.35 3.17
N ALA A 90 4.00 5.13 2.24
CA ALA A 90 3.70 4.64 0.91
C ALA A 90 4.15 5.64 -0.15
N SER A 91 4.47 5.12 -1.33
CA SER A 91 4.67 5.89 -2.55
C SER A 91 4.03 5.16 -3.73
N ILE A 92 3.51 5.91 -4.69
CA ILE A 92 2.76 5.37 -5.81
C ILE A 92 3.30 5.93 -7.10
N PHE A 93 3.54 5.02 -8.05
CA PHE A 93 4.12 5.33 -9.34
C PHE A 93 3.18 4.88 -10.46
N ARG A 94 3.03 5.72 -11.51
CA ARG A 94 2.32 5.33 -12.71
C ARG A 94 3.18 4.36 -13.53
N VAL A 95 2.54 3.35 -14.08
CA VAL A 95 3.12 2.44 -15.06
C VAL A 95 2.47 2.71 -16.42
N GLU A 96 3.27 3.18 -17.37
CA GLU A 96 2.82 3.47 -18.73
C GLU A 96 3.47 2.51 -19.72
N GLY A 97 2.75 2.12 -20.77
CA GLY A 97 3.26 1.26 -21.82
C GLY A 97 2.71 1.61 -23.19
N THR A 98 3.34 1.12 -24.25
CA THR A 98 2.73 1.10 -25.57
C THR A 98 1.70 -0.02 -25.63
N PRO A 99 0.64 0.08 -26.49
CA PRO A 99 -0.34 -0.99 -26.64
C PRO A 99 0.27 -2.36 -27.00
N ASP A 100 1.43 -2.35 -27.66
CA ASP A 100 2.12 -3.56 -28.15
C ASP A 100 3.23 -4.05 -27.20
N ASP A 101 3.42 -3.39 -26.06
CA ASP A 101 4.38 -3.82 -25.07
C ASP A 101 3.78 -4.97 -24.25
N ASN A 102 3.91 -6.19 -24.84
CA ASN A 102 3.57 -7.45 -24.18
C ASN A 102 4.66 -7.87 -23.18
N SER A 103 5.42 -6.92 -22.64
CA SER A 103 6.30 -7.20 -21.52
C SER A 103 5.41 -7.63 -20.36
N SER A 104 5.46 -8.91 -20.10
CA SER A 104 4.79 -9.55 -18.98
C SER A 104 5.12 -8.77 -17.72
N VAL A 105 4.15 -7.99 -17.23
CA VAL A 105 4.12 -7.64 -15.82
C VAL A 105 4.10 -8.98 -15.12
N PRO A 106 5.06 -9.29 -14.24
CA PRO A 106 5.04 -10.54 -13.53
C PRO A 106 3.70 -10.64 -12.82
N ALA A 107 2.84 -11.51 -13.30
CA ALA A 107 1.69 -11.93 -12.54
C ALA A 107 2.25 -12.60 -11.30
N ASP A 108 1.80 -12.12 -10.13
CA ASP A 108 1.95 -12.80 -8.88
C ASP A 108 3.39 -12.90 -8.32
N ARG A 109 3.79 -11.88 -7.55
CA ARG A 109 4.91 -11.99 -6.61
C ARG A 109 4.48 -12.28 -5.16
N ASN A 110 3.28 -12.79 -4.97
CA ASN A 110 2.81 -13.08 -3.61
C ASN A 110 3.19 -14.49 -3.12
N THR A 111 4.12 -15.19 -3.74
CA THR A 111 4.41 -16.58 -3.35
C THR A 111 5.81 -16.85 -2.82
N ASP A 112 6.74 -15.89 -2.86
CA ASP A 112 8.06 -16.10 -2.28
C ASP A 112 8.62 -14.85 -1.59
N PRO A 113 8.61 -14.80 -0.24
CA PRO A 113 9.22 -13.71 0.51
C PRO A 113 10.74 -13.66 0.43
N THR A 114 11.39 -14.60 -0.29
CA THR A 114 12.85 -14.68 -0.38
C THR A 114 13.42 -14.14 -1.68
N ASP A 115 12.61 -13.82 -2.70
CA ASP A 115 13.11 -13.30 -3.97
C ASP A 115 13.15 -11.77 -4.04
N ALA A 116 13.93 -11.16 -3.17
CA ALA A 116 14.23 -9.72 -3.18
C ALA A 116 15.24 -9.32 -4.28
N THR A 117 15.65 -10.23 -5.16
CA THR A 117 16.80 -10.02 -6.05
C THR A 117 16.48 -9.75 -7.51
N GLN A 118 15.22 -9.75 -7.92
CA GLN A 118 14.88 -9.42 -9.30
C GLN A 118 14.74 -7.90 -9.44
N PRO A 119 15.68 -7.21 -10.07
CA PRO A 119 15.49 -5.80 -10.37
C PRO A 119 14.31 -5.69 -11.32
N ILE A 120 13.32 -4.88 -10.94
CA ILE A 120 12.31 -4.42 -11.90
C ILE A 120 13.09 -3.81 -13.05
N ASN A 121 12.87 -4.33 -14.26
CA ASN A 121 13.55 -3.79 -15.43
C ASN A 121 13.09 -2.34 -15.62
N ALA A 122 13.86 -1.42 -15.06
CA ALA A 122 13.57 0.01 -15.00
C ALA A 122 13.51 0.68 -16.38
N ALA A 123 13.81 -0.06 -17.45
CA ALA A 123 13.89 0.48 -18.81
C ALA A 123 12.52 0.81 -19.44
N SER A 124 11.42 0.31 -18.92
CA SER A 124 10.06 0.58 -19.43
C SER A 124 9.17 1.43 -18.52
N VAL A 125 9.64 1.78 -17.33
CA VAL A 125 8.88 2.58 -16.36
C VAL A 125 9.28 4.05 -16.52
N LYS A 126 8.55 4.81 -17.32
CA LYS A 126 8.53 6.28 -17.15
C LYS A 126 7.52 6.58 -16.05
N SER A 127 8.03 6.60 -14.83
CA SER A 127 7.22 6.88 -13.65
C SER A 127 6.97 8.38 -13.50
N GLY A 128 5.71 8.78 -13.60
CA GLY A 128 5.29 9.96 -12.86
C GLY A 128 4.91 9.49 -11.46
N THR A 129 5.55 9.99 -10.43
CA THR A 129 5.14 9.74 -9.05
C THR A 129 3.77 10.39 -8.85
N VAL A 130 2.81 9.62 -8.34
CA VAL A 130 1.46 10.09 -8.05
C VAL A 130 1.34 10.47 -6.57
N ILE A 131 1.96 9.66 -5.69
CA ILE A 131 2.08 9.92 -4.26
C ILE A 131 3.53 9.71 -3.86
N GLN A 132 4.08 10.65 -3.11
CA GLN A 132 5.45 10.60 -2.61
C GLN A 132 5.48 10.39 -1.09
N THR A 133 6.57 9.84 -0.63
CA THR A 133 6.92 9.91 0.80
C THR A 133 6.90 11.37 1.24
N GLY A 134 6.10 11.68 2.26
CA GLY A 134 5.94 13.04 2.77
C GLY A 134 4.68 13.75 2.31
N ASP A 135 3.93 13.20 1.35
CA ASP A 135 2.61 13.73 1.02
C ASP A 135 1.64 13.61 2.20
N GLU A 136 0.60 14.43 2.19
CA GLU A 136 -0.40 14.45 3.26
C GLU A 136 -1.33 13.25 3.16
N TRP A 137 -1.62 12.67 4.33
CA TRP A 137 -2.59 11.61 4.53
C TRP A 137 -3.64 12.03 5.53
N ASN A 138 -4.86 11.55 5.37
CA ASN A 138 -5.82 11.50 6.44
C ASN A 138 -5.61 10.18 7.20
N TYR A 139 -5.58 10.23 8.53
CA TYR A 139 -5.32 9.05 9.34
C TYR A 139 -6.22 8.97 10.57
N TRP A 140 -6.51 7.75 10.99
CA TRP A 140 -7.38 7.40 12.11
C TRP A 140 -6.58 6.66 13.17
N THR A 141 -6.61 7.15 14.41
CA THR A 141 -5.87 6.58 15.55
C THR A 141 -6.76 6.32 16.77
N SER A 142 -8.08 6.33 16.60
CA SER A 142 -9.02 6.07 17.69
C SER A 142 -8.97 4.61 18.15
N THR A 143 -9.42 4.34 19.35
CA THR A 143 -9.69 3.00 19.87
C THR A 143 -10.92 2.34 19.24
N ASP A 144 -11.75 3.13 18.56
CA ASP A 144 -12.93 2.67 17.85
C ASP A 144 -12.61 2.46 16.37
N SER A 145 -13.30 1.51 15.74
CA SER A 145 -13.19 1.32 14.30
C SER A 145 -13.68 2.55 13.55
N PRO A 146 -13.06 2.93 12.43
CA PRO A 146 -13.62 3.94 11.55
C PRO A 146 -14.94 3.46 10.92
N ALA A 147 -15.67 4.35 10.25
CA ALA A 147 -16.87 3.97 9.50
C ALA A 147 -16.54 2.86 8.50
N SER A 148 -17.50 1.94 8.27
CA SER A 148 -17.26 0.74 7.44
C SER A 148 -16.90 1.03 5.97
N ASP A 149 -17.17 2.24 5.50
CA ASP A 149 -16.90 2.71 4.13
C ASP A 149 -15.61 3.54 4.01
N TRP A 150 -14.78 3.57 5.05
CA TRP A 150 -13.58 4.40 5.14
C TRP A 150 -12.61 4.23 3.95
N ALA A 151 -12.55 3.04 3.37
CA ALA A 151 -11.67 2.73 2.25
C ALA A 151 -12.27 3.09 0.87
N THR A 152 -13.50 3.59 0.81
CA THR A 152 -14.24 3.81 -0.45
C THR A 152 -14.67 5.24 -0.70
N THR A 153 -15.08 5.96 0.34
CA THR A 153 -15.77 7.26 0.17
C THR A 153 -14.85 8.46 0.17
N GLY A 154 -13.71 8.33 0.81
CA GLY A 154 -12.87 9.49 1.08
C GLY A 154 -13.53 10.55 1.99
N SER A 155 -14.70 10.26 2.61
CA SER A 155 -15.35 11.14 3.58
C SER A 155 -14.70 11.02 4.95
N LEU A 156 -13.76 11.92 5.22
CA LEU A 156 -12.81 11.82 6.33
C LEU A 156 -12.94 13.00 7.30
N GLN A 157 -14.17 13.51 7.53
CA GLN A 157 -14.41 14.74 8.28
C GLN A 157 -13.86 14.73 9.73
N SER A 158 -13.77 13.57 10.35
CA SER A 158 -13.24 13.41 11.72
C SER A 158 -11.83 12.82 11.77
N TRP A 159 -11.20 12.67 10.63
CA TRP A 159 -9.85 12.13 10.54
C TRP A 159 -8.81 13.21 10.77
N ASN A 160 -7.68 12.83 11.35
CA ASN A 160 -6.51 13.70 11.45
C ASN A 160 -5.82 13.82 10.08
N ARG A 161 -5.00 14.86 9.91
CA ARG A 161 -4.16 15.04 8.72
C ARG A 161 -2.71 15.17 9.13
N GLY A 162 -1.82 14.62 8.33
CA GLY A 162 -0.39 14.74 8.53
C GLY A 162 0.40 14.23 7.34
N SER A 163 1.64 14.70 7.23
CA SER A 163 2.55 14.26 6.21
C SER A 163 3.18 12.91 6.57
N GLY A 164 3.36 12.04 5.57
CA GLY A 164 4.08 10.78 5.77
C GLY A 164 5.57 10.98 6.10
N PRO A 165 6.21 10.00 6.75
CA PRO A 165 5.63 8.77 7.28
C PRO A 165 4.66 9.03 8.43
N ILE A 166 3.55 8.29 8.47
CA ILE A 166 2.59 8.35 9.57
C ILE A 166 2.97 7.29 10.60
N GLY A 167 3.06 7.68 11.86
CA GLY A 167 3.41 6.79 12.96
C GLY A 167 3.53 7.54 14.29
N TRP A 168 3.75 6.79 15.38
CA TRP A 168 3.99 7.28 16.75
C TRP A 168 4.90 6.34 17.51
#